data_29e5b6eb449d61d8b374c02cdb67a903
#
_entry.id   29e5b6eb449d61d8b374c02cdb67a903
#
_cell.length_a   1.000
_cell.length_b   1.000
_cell.length_c   1.000
_cell.angle_alpha   90.00
_cell.angle_beta   90.00
_cell.angle_gamma   90.00
#
_symmetry.space_group_name_H-M   'P 1'
#
loop_
_entity.id
_entity.type
_entity.pdbx_description
1 polymer ?
#
loop_
_entity_poly.entity_id
_entity_poly.type
_entity_poly.pdbx_seq_one_letter_code
_entity_poly.pdbx_strand_id
1 'polypeptide(L)'
;EKFSIIHQTVKDNLAEENIDAYQKSEDIVLIEWASDLNSLTTLLELMIDSQLLPDNNYNQISDIIAAHFNFKGKTDISNVDSKLRWGKSLALLAFLICKLDKKRYLGSKKNQLSFSKHFTDSKGYPIANTAISNALDQIKNRNDRQVPKGHYIVDNIFKVLEGKLLKSEFTY
;
A
#
# COMPACT_ATOMS: atom_id res chain seq x y z
N GLU A 1 35.45 5.44 40.02
CA GLU A 1 33.97 5.16 40.15
C GLU A 1 33.10 6.23 39.50
N LYS A 2 33.47 7.53 39.58
CA LYS A 2 32.64 8.63 38.98
C LYS A 2 32.54 8.61 37.45
N PHE A 3 33.57 8.15 36.75
CA PHE A 3 33.57 8.08 35.27
C PHE A 3 32.68 6.96 34.68
N SER A 4 32.48 5.88 35.44
CA SER A 4 31.62 4.76 35.02
C SER A 4 30.14 5.15 35.00
N ILE A 5 29.69 5.98 35.94
CA ILE A 5 28.29 6.41 36.07
C ILE A 5 27.89 7.36 34.92
N ILE A 6 28.78 8.29 34.53
CA ILE A 6 28.53 9.24 33.44
C ILE A 6 28.40 8.50 32.09
N HIS A 7 29.20 7.46 31.87
CA HIS A 7 29.14 6.68 30.63
C HIS A 7 27.84 5.87 30.49
N GLN A 8 27.30 5.38 31.61
CA GLN A 8 26.04 4.63 31.60
C GLN A 8 24.87 5.56 31.34
N THR A 9 24.80 6.73 32.00
CA THR A 9 23.73 7.70 31.82
C THR A 9 23.68 8.25 30.38
N VAL A 10 24.83 8.45 29.73
CA VAL A 10 24.86 8.91 28.30
C VAL A 10 24.40 7.81 27.36
N LYS A 11 24.71 6.53 27.63
CA LYS A 11 24.18 5.41 26.81
C LYS A 11 22.70 5.21 26.97
N ASP A 12 22.16 5.35 28.17
CA ASP A 12 20.74 5.19 28.44
C ASP A 12 19.92 6.32 27.80
N ASN A 13 20.39 7.57 27.85
CA ASN A 13 19.75 8.71 27.16
C ASN A 13 19.81 8.59 25.62
N LEU A 14 20.94 8.08 25.06
CA LEU A 14 21.03 7.83 23.62
C LEU A 14 20.13 6.68 23.14
N ALA A 15 19.86 5.70 24.00
CA ALA A 15 18.94 4.62 23.71
C ALA A 15 17.47 5.09 23.76
N GLU A 16 17.11 5.95 24.72
CA GLU A 16 15.77 6.51 24.85
C GLU A 16 15.47 7.50 23.71
N GLU A 17 16.39 8.39 23.33
CA GLU A 17 16.21 9.30 22.19
C GLU A 17 16.05 8.55 20.84
N ASN A 18 16.68 7.39 20.67
CA ASN A 18 16.49 6.57 19.47
C ASN A 18 15.17 5.80 19.47
N ILE A 19 14.61 5.44 20.63
CA ILE A 19 13.31 4.75 20.70
C ILE A 19 12.20 5.72 20.39
N ASP A 20 12.24 6.96 20.88
CA ASP A 20 11.23 8.00 20.57
C ASP A 20 11.29 8.47 19.12
N ALA A 21 12.46 8.43 18.46
CA ALA A 21 12.59 8.74 17.06
C ALA A 21 11.94 7.68 16.12
N TYR A 22 11.80 6.43 16.59
CA TYR A 22 11.16 5.34 15.82
C TYR A 22 9.64 5.24 16.01
N GLN A 23 9.07 5.91 17.02
CA GLN A 23 7.63 5.85 17.34
C GLN A 23 6.84 7.10 16.95
N LYS A 24 7.39 8.00 16.16
CA LYS A 24 6.58 9.04 15.55
C LYS A 24 5.69 8.37 14.51
N SER A 25 4.46 8.04 14.90
CA SER A 25 3.42 7.60 13.97
C SER A 25 3.34 8.61 12.83
N GLU A 26 3.80 8.23 11.63
CA GLU A 26 3.59 9.09 10.46
C GLU A 26 2.09 9.22 10.28
N ASP A 27 1.58 10.44 10.28
CA ASP A 27 0.20 10.72 9.89
C ASP A 27 0.01 10.22 8.46
N ILE A 28 -0.66 9.08 8.32
CA ILE A 28 -0.92 8.48 7.01
C ILE A 28 -2.21 9.08 6.47
N VAL A 29 -2.11 9.79 5.37
CA VAL A 29 -3.26 10.34 4.66
C VAL A 29 -4.01 9.20 3.99
N LEU A 30 -5.33 9.10 4.23
CA LEU A 30 -6.19 8.08 3.64
C LEU A 30 -6.14 8.15 2.10
N ILE A 31 -6.25 6.98 1.47
CA ILE A 31 -6.33 6.86 0.01
C ILE A 31 -7.67 7.41 -0.45
N GLU A 32 -7.66 8.47 -1.25
CA GLU A 32 -8.86 8.99 -1.88
C GLU A 32 -9.30 8.06 -3.04
N TRP A 33 -10.46 7.42 -2.86
CA TRP A 33 -11.05 6.58 -3.88
C TRP A 33 -12.06 7.38 -4.71
N ALA A 34 -11.83 7.48 -6.01
CA ALA A 34 -12.60 8.32 -6.93
C ALA A 34 -13.78 7.62 -7.59
N SER A 35 -13.92 6.30 -7.38
CA SER A 35 -15.02 5.51 -7.92
C SER A 35 -16.03 5.13 -6.82
N ASP A 36 -16.94 4.22 -7.12
CA ASP A 36 -17.96 3.74 -6.19
C ASP A 36 -17.42 2.69 -5.19
N LEU A 37 -18.18 2.47 -4.12
CA LEU A 37 -17.83 1.51 -3.08
C LEU A 37 -17.79 0.07 -3.61
N ASN A 38 -18.65 -0.28 -4.57
CA ASN A 38 -18.70 -1.64 -5.10
C ASN A 38 -17.41 -1.99 -5.87
N SER A 39 -16.88 -1.04 -6.65
CA SER A 39 -15.61 -1.23 -7.36
C SER A 39 -14.43 -1.40 -6.37
N LEU A 40 -14.42 -0.65 -5.25
CA LEU A 40 -13.39 -0.82 -4.21
C LEU A 40 -13.51 -2.18 -3.50
N THR A 41 -14.72 -2.58 -3.13
CA THR A 41 -14.98 -3.89 -2.52
C THR A 41 -14.51 -5.00 -3.45
N THR A 42 -14.88 -4.95 -4.73
CA THR A 42 -14.45 -5.93 -5.74
C THR A 42 -12.93 -5.96 -5.90
N LEU A 43 -12.27 -4.79 -5.92
CA LEU A 43 -10.80 -4.72 -5.95
C LEU A 43 -10.18 -5.46 -4.77
N LEU A 44 -10.64 -5.18 -3.55
CA LEU A 44 -10.09 -5.80 -2.33
C LEU A 44 -10.34 -7.31 -2.30
N GLU A 45 -11.53 -7.77 -2.69
CA GLU A 45 -11.84 -9.21 -2.81
C GLU A 45 -10.86 -9.90 -3.77
N LEU A 46 -10.63 -9.34 -4.96
CA LEU A 46 -9.71 -9.91 -5.94
C LEU A 46 -8.24 -9.85 -5.49
N MET A 47 -7.86 -8.80 -4.72
CA MET A 47 -6.53 -8.72 -4.11
C MET A 47 -6.32 -9.81 -3.04
N ILE A 48 -7.35 -10.13 -2.26
CA ILE A 48 -7.32 -11.23 -1.28
C ILE A 48 -7.22 -12.57 -2.00
N ASP A 49 -8.09 -12.82 -2.97
CA ASP A 49 -8.13 -14.06 -3.74
C ASP A 49 -6.80 -14.36 -4.45
N SER A 50 -6.17 -13.32 -5.02
CA SER A 50 -4.90 -13.43 -5.74
C SER A 50 -3.66 -13.43 -4.84
N GLN A 51 -3.84 -13.45 -3.51
CA GLN A 51 -2.75 -13.38 -2.53
C GLN A 51 -1.87 -12.11 -2.66
N LEU A 52 -2.46 -11.03 -3.14
CA LEU A 52 -1.86 -9.70 -3.05
C LEU A 52 -1.96 -9.14 -1.63
N LEU A 53 -3.01 -9.54 -0.88
CA LEU A 53 -3.22 -9.28 0.54
C LEU A 53 -3.32 -10.61 1.30
N PRO A 54 -2.20 -11.33 1.52
CA PRO A 54 -2.22 -12.71 1.99
C PRO A 54 -2.69 -12.89 3.43
N ASP A 55 -2.63 -11.84 4.25
CA ASP A 55 -3.02 -11.88 5.67
C ASP A 55 -4.49 -11.48 5.90
N ASN A 56 -5.21 -11.12 4.84
CA ASN A 56 -6.57 -10.62 4.93
C ASN A 56 -7.60 -11.60 4.37
N ASN A 57 -8.84 -11.44 4.82
CA ASN A 57 -9.99 -12.20 4.36
C ASN A 57 -11.20 -11.27 4.11
N TYR A 58 -12.26 -11.81 3.52
CA TYR A 58 -13.44 -11.02 3.15
C TYR A 58 -14.14 -10.33 4.31
N ASN A 59 -14.13 -10.91 5.51
CA ASN A 59 -14.77 -10.32 6.68
C ASN A 59 -14.08 -9.02 7.14
N GLN A 60 -12.84 -8.80 6.73
CA GLN A 60 -12.04 -7.61 7.07
C GLN A 60 -12.17 -6.48 6.05
N ILE A 61 -12.87 -6.67 4.92
CA ILE A 61 -12.95 -5.67 3.85
C ILE A 61 -13.52 -4.34 4.35
N SER A 62 -14.58 -4.36 5.16
CA SER A 62 -15.16 -3.15 5.73
C SER A 62 -14.17 -2.40 6.62
N ASP A 63 -13.40 -3.13 7.43
CA ASP A 63 -12.38 -2.53 8.31
C ASP A 63 -11.21 -1.97 7.49
N ILE A 64 -10.79 -2.68 6.44
CA ILE A 64 -9.76 -2.19 5.51
C ILE A 64 -10.22 -0.90 4.83
N ILE A 65 -11.47 -0.83 4.36
CA ILE A 65 -12.02 0.37 3.73
C ILE A 65 -12.03 1.53 4.73
N ALA A 66 -12.54 1.31 5.94
CA ALA A 66 -12.62 2.34 6.98
C ALA A 66 -11.24 2.85 7.42
N ALA A 67 -10.24 1.95 7.50
CA ALA A 67 -8.90 2.29 7.97
C ALA A 67 -8.03 2.95 6.90
N HIS A 68 -8.20 2.63 5.62
CA HIS A 68 -7.25 2.98 4.57
C HIS A 68 -7.79 3.89 3.48
N PHE A 69 -9.13 4.00 3.33
CA PHE A 69 -9.74 4.72 2.21
C PHE A 69 -10.70 5.81 2.67
N ASN A 70 -10.78 6.88 1.90
CA ASN A 70 -11.85 7.84 1.99
C ASN A 70 -12.51 8.06 0.61
N PHE A 71 -13.73 8.58 0.64
CA PHE A 71 -14.50 8.91 -0.55
C PHE A 71 -14.75 10.42 -0.60
N LYS A 72 -14.65 11.04 -1.79
CA LYS A 72 -15.06 12.44 -2.03
C LYS A 72 -14.24 13.53 -1.34
N GLY A 73 -12.91 13.42 -1.35
CA GLY A 73 -12.03 14.57 -1.08
C GLY A 73 -12.01 15.08 0.38
N LYS A 74 -12.47 14.28 1.33
CA LYS A 74 -12.21 14.54 2.75
C LYS A 74 -10.80 14.07 3.06
N THR A 75 -9.93 14.97 3.45
CA THR A 75 -8.62 14.64 4.01
C THR A 75 -8.78 14.21 5.46
N ASP A 76 -9.19 12.97 5.67
CA ASP A 76 -9.14 12.38 6.99
C ASP A 76 -7.76 11.77 7.20
N ILE A 77 -7.11 12.17 8.29
CA ILE A 77 -5.87 11.54 8.76
C ILE A 77 -6.31 10.42 9.69
N SER A 78 -5.95 9.19 9.37
CA SER A 78 -6.15 8.10 10.29
C SER A 78 -4.83 7.66 10.91
N ASN A 79 -4.82 7.41 12.21
CA ASN A 79 -3.80 6.61 12.86
C ASN A 79 -4.03 5.15 12.41
N VAL A 80 -3.42 4.76 11.30
CA VAL A 80 -3.47 3.39 10.85
C VAL A 80 -2.47 2.59 11.66
N ASP A 81 -2.94 1.95 12.72
CA ASP A 81 -2.10 1.11 13.59
C ASP A 81 -1.60 -0.15 12.87
N SER A 82 -2.22 -0.54 11.76
CA SER A 82 -1.84 -1.74 11.01
C SER A 82 -1.79 -1.48 9.50
N LYS A 83 -0.61 -1.66 8.91
CA LYS A 83 -0.42 -1.63 7.46
C LYS A 83 -0.81 -2.97 6.84
N LEU A 84 -1.29 -2.93 5.61
CA LEU A 84 -1.60 -4.13 4.81
C LEU A 84 -0.29 -4.76 4.30
N ARG A 85 -0.10 -6.07 4.48
CA ARG A 85 1.06 -6.75 3.91
C ARG A 85 0.83 -7.04 2.43
N TRP A 86 1.75 -6.55 1.60
CA TRP A 86 1.76 -6.82 0.17
C TRP A 86 2.46 -8.16 -0.12
N GLY A 87 1.74 -9.14 -0.66
CA GLY A 87 2.22 -10.52 -0.82
C GLY A 87 3.13 -10.78 -2.02
N LYS A 88 3.40 -9.78 -2.86
CA LYS A 88 4.17 -9.94 -4.12
C LYS A 88 5.32 -8.93 -4.22
N SER A 89 5.93 -8.82 -5.41
CA SER A 89 7.03 -7.88 -5.63
C SER A 89 6.59 -6.42 -5.58
N LEU A 90 7.51 -5.53 -5.19
CA LEU A 90 7.29 -4.08 -5.18
C LEU A 90 6.97 -3.54 -6.59
N ALA A 91 7.58 -4.13 -7.64
CA ALA A 91 7.30 -3.76 -9.03
C ALA A 91 5.83 -4.03 -9.41
N LEU A 92 5.22 -5.10 -8.86
CA LEU A 92 3.81 -5.41 -9.10
C LEU A 92 2.88 -4.44 -8.34
N LEU A 93 3.27 -4.01 -7.12
CA LEU A 93 2.55 -2.96 -6.40
C LEU A 93 2.59 -1.64 -7.18
N ALA A 94 3.76 -1.23 -7.66
CA ALA A 94 3.91 -0.04 -8.50
C ALA A 94 3.06 -0.13 -9.79
N PHE A 95 2.98 -1.30 -10.40
CA PHE A 95 2.16 -1.54 -11.59
C PHE A 95 0.66 -1.40 -11.28
N LEU A 96 0.19 -1.95 -10.15
CA LEU A 96 -1.18 -1.76 -9.68
C LEU A 96 -1.49 -0.27 -9.46
N ILE A 97 -0.62 0.44 -8.73
CA ILE A 97 -0.80 1.88 -8.44
C ILE A 97 -0.87 2.70 -9.73
N CYS A 98 0.04 2.46 -10.68
CA CYS A 98 0.03 3.14 -11.98
C CYS A 98 -1.26 2.88 -12.77
N LYS A 99 -1.79 1.65 -12.73
CA LYS A 99 -3.05 1.31 -13.39
C LYS A 99 -4.26 1.95 -12.72
N LEU A 100 -4.32 1.95 -11.38
CA LEU A 100 -5.38 2.63 -10.63
C LEU A 100 -5.41 4.13 -10.96
N ASP A 101 -4.24 4.77 -11.00
CA ASP A 101 -4.13 6.19 -11.36
C ASP A 101 -4.54 6.45 -12.82
N LYS A 102 -4.00 5.66 -13.76
CA LYS A 102 -4.32 5.76 -15.19
C LYS A 102 -5.82 5.57 -15.48
N LYS A 103 -6.48 4.69 -14.75
CA LYS A 103 -7.90 4.39 -14.86
C LYS A 103 -8.79 5.32 -14.01
N ARG A 104 -8.19 6.30 -13.32
CA ARG A 104 -8.87 7.31 -12.50
C ARG A 104 -9.65 6.73 -11.32
N TYR A 105 -9.18 5.62 -10.74
CA TYR A 105 -9.70 5.12 -9.47
C TYR A 105 -9.14 5.89 -8.27
N LEU A 106 -7.99 6.56 -8.41
CA LEU A 106 -7.38 7.40 -7.38
C LEU A 106 -7.73 8.87 -7.61
N GLY A 107 -8.10 9.59 -6.54
CA GLY A 107 -8.64 10.94 -6.61
C GLY A 107 -7.63 12.03 -6.97
N SER A 108 -6.36 11.89 -6.63
CA SER A 108 -5.31 12.87 -6.96
C SER A 108 -3.96 12.22 -7.28
N LYS A 109 -3.12 12.92 -8.08
CA LYS A 109 -1.76 12.47 -8.42
C LYS A 109 -0.84 12.29 -7.20
N LYS A 110 -1.12 13.01 -6.09
CA LYS A 110 -0.37 12.85 -4.83
C LYS A 110 -0.62 11.49 -4.16
N ASN A 111 -1.70 10.80 -4.54
CA ASN A 111 -2.09 9.53 -3.94
C ASN A 111 -1.20 8.33 -4.32
N GLN A 112 -0.37 8.40 -5.37
CA GLN A 112 0.49 7.27 -5.74
C GLN A 112 1.47 6.89 -4.63
N LEU A 113 2.21 7.87 -4.07
CA LEU A 113 3.12 7.63 -2.95
C LEU A 113 2.37 7.39 -1.63
N SER A 114 1.26 8.10 -1.41
CA SER A 114 0.41 7.89 -0.24
C SER A 114 -0.16 6.49 -0.22
N PHE A 115 -0.59 5.96 -1.38
CA PHE A 115 -1.10 4.59 -1.50
C PHE A 115 -0.10 3.56 -0.96
N SER A 116 1.18 3.68 -1.32
CA SER A 116 2.21 2.74 -0.87
C SER A 116 2.47 2.77 0.63
N LYS A 117 2.20 3.89 1.31
CA LYS A 117 2.38 4.02 2.77
C LYS A 117 1.43 3.14 3.58
N HIS A 118 0.32 2.71 2.97
CA HIS A 118 -0.64 1.78 3.57
C HIS A 118 -0.17 0.32 3.55
N PHE A 119 0.99 0.04 2.92
CA PHE A 119 1.48 -1.32 2.76
C PHE A 119 2.84 -1.52 3.42
N THR A 120 3.08 -2.77 3.81
CA THR A 120 4.41 -3.33 4.06
C THR A 120 4.82 -4.20 2.87
N ASP A 121 6.10 -4.52 2.77
CA ASP A 121 6.59 -5.49 1.79
C ASP A 121 6.13 -6.93 2.11
N SER A 122 6.51 -7.89 1.29
CA SER A 122 6.14 -9.30 1.47
C SER A 122 6.68 -9.94 2.75
N LYS A 123 7.64 -9.31 3.40
CA LYS A 123 8.23 -9.73 4.69
C LYS A 123 7.66 -8.98 5.88
N GLY A 124 6.77 -8.01 5.66
CA GLY A 124 6.17 -7.16 6.70
C GLY A 124 6.98 -5.92 7.06
N TYR A 125 8.03 -5.57 6.31
CA TYR A 125 8.81 -4.36 6.55
C TYR A 125 8.19 -3.14 5.84
N PRO A 126 8.33 -1.93 6.42
CA PRO A 126 7.89 -0.70 5.77
C PRO A 126 8.55 -0.51 4.40
N ILE A 127 7.75 -0.09 3.41
CA ILE A 127 8.25 0.20 2.06
C ILE A 127 8.89 1.58 2.06
N ALA A 128 10.18 1.66 1.73
CA ALA A 128 10.89 2.94 1.63
C ALA A 128 10.35 3.79 0.48
N ASN A 129 10.14 5.09 0.71
CA ASN A 129 9.63 6.03 -0.30
C ASN A 129 10.49 6.04 -1.57
N THR A 130 11.82 5.95 -1.43
CA THR A 130 12.74 5.88 -2.58
C THR A 130 12.57 4.61 -3.39
N ALA A 131 12.34 3.47 -2.74
CA ALA A 131 12.16 2.19 -3.42
C ALA A 131 10.87 2.18 -4.25
N ILE A 132 9.75 2.64 -3.69
CA ILE A 132 8.48 2.69 -4.43
C ILE A 132 8.51 3.77 -5.52
N SER A 133 9.14 4.93 -5.28
CA SER A 133 9.29 5.99 -6.28
C SER A 133 10.07 5.48 -7.49
N ASN A 134 11.20 4.82 -7.28
CA ASN A 134 11.99 4.21 -8.34
C ASN A 134 11.18 3.14 -9.11
N ALA A 135 10.40 2.32 -8.41
CA ALA A 135 9.56 1.32 -9.05
C ALA A 135 8.44 1.96 -9.90
N LEU A 136 7.81 3.02 -9.42
CA LEU A 136 6.80 3.79 -10.16
C LEU A 136 7.40 4.44 -11.42
N ASP A 137 8.59 5.04 -11.31
CA ASP A 137 9.28 5.65 -12.45
C ASP A 137 9.68 4.61 -13.49
N GLN A 138 10.16 3.45 -13.06
CA GLN A 138 10.44 2.34 -13.96
C GLN A 138 9.20 1.87 -14.72
N ILE A 139 8.04 1.76 -14.07
CA ILE A 139 6.78 1.37 -14.73
C ILE A 139 6.32 2.45 -15.72
N LYS A 140 6.41 3.74 -15.37
CA LYS A 140 6.02 4.85 -16.24
C LYS A 140 6.89 4.98 -17.48
N ASN A 141 8.19 4.72 -17.35
CA ASN A 141 9.18 4.90 -18.42
C ASN A 141 9.41 3.64 -19.26
N ARG A 142 8.81 2.50 -18.88
CA ARG A 142 8.92 1.26 -19.66
C ARG A 142 7.96 1.29 -20.86
N ASN A 143 8.54 0.98 -22.02
CA ASN A 143 7.74 0.56 -23.17
C ASN A 143 6.99 -0.73 -22.81
N ASP A 144 5.81 -0.96 -23.39
CA ASP A 144 4.87 -2.07 -23.09
C ASP A 144 5.48 -3.48 -23.05
N ARG A 145 6.75 -3.64 -23.42
CA ARG A 145 7.46 -4.92 -23.47
C ARG A 145 8.08 -5.38 -22.13
N GLN A 146 8.12 -4.54 -21.11
CA GLN A 146 8.74 -4.87 -19.81
C GLN A 146 7.77 -4.70 -18.65
N VAL A 147 6.76 -5.54 -18.61
CA VAL A 147 5.82 -5.61 -17.49
C VAL A 147 6.40 -6.46 -16.35
N PRO A 148 6.07 -6.18 -15.08
CA PRO A 148 6.55 -6.97 -13.96
C PRO A 148 6.01 -8.40 -14.00
N LYS A 149 6.77 -9.34 -13.44
CA LYS A 149 6.30 -10.72 -13.27
C LYS A 149 4.98 -10.72 -12.48
N GLY A 150 3.99 -11.47 -12.96
CA GLY A 150 2.66 -11.54 -12.36
C GLY A 150 1.72 -10.39 -12.77
N HIS A 151 2.09 -9.53 -13.73
CA HIS A 151 1.26 -8.41 -14.20
C HIS A 151 -0.13 -8.85 -14.65
N TYR A 152 -0.26 -10.07 -15.18
CA TYR A 152 -1.55 -10.63 -15.62
C TYR A 152 -2.60 -10.68 -14.49
N ILE A 153 -2.18 -10.84 -13.24
CA ILE A 153 -3.07 -10.79 -12.07
C ILE A 153 -3.73 -9.41 -12.01
N VAL A 154 -2.92 -8.35 -12.07
CA VAL A 154 -3.42 -6.97 -12.05
C VAL A 154 -4.26 -6.69 -13.30
N ASP A 155 -3.83 -7.15 -14.47
CA ASP A 155 -4.59 -6.99 -15.73
C ASP A 155 -5.97 -7.64 -15.65
N ASN A 156 -6.07 -8.84 -15.07
CA ASN A 156 -7.35 -9.54 -14.89
C ASN A 156 -8.23 -8.84 -13.85
N ILE A 157 -7.67 -8.32 -12.75
CA ILE A 157 -8.41 -7.48 -11.80
C ILE A 157 -9.11 -6.33 -12.55
N PHE A 158 -8.39 -5.61 -13.40
CA PHE A 158 -8.99 -4.50 -14.16
C PHE A 158 -10.01 -4.96 -15.20
N LYS A 159 -9.86 -6.14 -15.81
CA LYS A 159 -10.90 -6.70 -16.68
C LYS A 159 -12.19 -6.97 -15.91
N VAL A 160 -12.10 -7.47 -14.68
CA VAL A 160 -13.29 -7.66 -13.83
C VAL A 160 -13.91 -6.32 -13.45
N LEU A 161 -13.12 -5.35 -12.99
CA LEU A 161 -13.59 -4.01 -12.62
C LEU A 161 -14.26 -3.28 -13.80
N GLU A 162 -13.80 -3.53 -15.01
CA GLU A 162 -14.37 -2.95 -16.25
C GLU A 162 -15.52 -3.78 -16.85
N GLY A 163 -15.95 -4.85 -16.18
CA GLY A 163 -17.00 -5.75 -16.67
C GLY A 163 -16.63 -6.57 -17.91
N LYS A 164 -15.34 -6.69 -18.23
CA LYS A 164 -14.82 -7.44 -19.38
C LYS A 164 -14.52 -8.92 -19.06
N LEU A 165 -14.56 -9.28 -17.78
CA LEU A 165 -14.33 -10.61 -17.24
C LEU A 165 -15.27 -10.82 -16.07
N LEU A 166 -15.92 -11.98 -15.97
CA LEU A 166 -16.71 -12.31 -14.79
C LEU A 166 -15.77 -12.66 -13.63
N LYS A 167 -16.17 -12.34 -12.40
CA LYS A 167 -15.40 -12.68 -11.20
C LYS A 167 -15.15 -14.19 -11.07
N SER A 168 -16.10 -15.01 -11.51
CA SER A 168 -15.98 -16.48 -11.55
C SER A 168 -14.96 -17.01 -12.56
N GLU A 169 -14.56 -16.18 -13.54
CA GLU A 169 -13.57 -16.52 -14.57
C GLU A 169 -12.17 -16.02 -14.20
N PHE A 170 -12.03 -15.36 -13.03
CA PHE A 170 -10.77 -14.83 -12.56
C PHE A 170 -9.82 -15.99 -12.20
N THR A 171 -8.65 -16.02 -12.84
CA THR A 171 -7.58 -16.99 -12.60
C THR A 171 -6.33 -16.30 -12.05
N TYR A 172 -5.66 -16.92 -11.08
CA TYR A 172 -4.55 -16.37 -10.32
C TYR A 172 -3.19 -16.64 -10.97
#